data_74eb915b582e99c150bdddd643a49464
#
_entry.id   74eb915b582e99c150bdddd643a49464
#
_cell.length_a   1.000
_cell.length_b   1.000
_cell.length_c   1.000
_cell.angle_alpha   90.00
_cell.angle_beta   90.00
_cell.angle_gamma   90.00
#
_symmetry.space_group_name_H-M   'P 1'
#
loop_
_entity.id
_entity.type
_entity.pdbx_description
1 polymer ?
#
loop_
_entity_poly.entity_id
_entity_poly.type
_entity_poly.pdbx_seq_one_letter_code
_entity_poly.pdbx_strand_id
1 'polypeptide(L)'
;MLRPLGPQLGNLAVAGRYISASAAADIGGDLYEALDTPYGVRIIIGDVRGKGLDAVRLASIVLGSYRHVAFERADLRAIVADLDRAVARSVGDEDFVTAALVEERGGTLTIVNCGHPAPLLLRRGQVIALDPPAPAPPLGFMPVARPRVERLEPGDRLLLFTDGLGEARRDGEFFPTADRAWRLLGHGTVGDGLASLETALVDWVHGQLEDDIALVLLEYGGPDGSAAVGMPSWEVGAAGS
;
A
#
# COMPACT_ATOMS: atom_id res chain seq x y z
N MET A 1 0.33 -6.95 -14.09
CA MET A 1 -0.98 -7.40 -13.66
C MET A 1 -0.95 -7.70 -12.17
N LEU A 2 -1.83 -7.08 -11.40
CA LEU A 2 -1.89 -7.22 -9.95
C LEU A 2 -2.29 -8.64 -9.56
N ARG A 3 -1.64 -9.18 -8.53
CA ARG A 3 -1.97 -10.49 -7.96
C ARG A 3 -2.75 -10.27 -6.66
N PRO A 4 -3.74 -11.12 -6.36
CA PRO A 4 -4.32 -11.12 -5.02
C PRO A 4 -3.22 -11.33 -3.98
N LEU A 5 -3.19 -10.49 -2.96
CA LEU A 5 -2.29 -10.70 -1.83
C LEU A 5 -2.84 -11.83 -0.96
N GLY A 6 -1.95 -12.70 -0.50
CA GLY A 6 -2.31 -13.73 0.47
C GLY A 6 -2.73 -13.09 1.79
N PRO A 7 -3.59 -13.74 2.60
CA PRO A 7 -4.12 -13.14 3.83
C PRO A 7 -3.04 -12.93 4.91
N GLN A 8 -1.90 -13.59 4.77
CA GLN A 8 -0.78 -13.48 5.71
C GLN A 8 0.56 -13.63 5.00
N LEU A 9 1.52 -12.77 5.37
CA LEU A 9 2.93 -12.82 4.97
C LEU A 9 3.79 -12.55 6.21
N GLY A 10 4.62 -13.52 6.60
CA GLY A 10 5.37 -13.43 7.86
C GLY A 10 4.46 -13.10 9.04
N ASN A 11 4.79 -12.03 9.75
CA ASN A 11 4.03 -11.55 10.91
C ASN A 11 2.96 -10.50 10.58
N LEU A 12 2.65 -10.32 9.29
CA LEU A 12 1.67 -9.36 8.80
C LEU A 12 0.42 -10.09 8.27
N ALA A 13 -0.76 -9.68 8.74
CA ALA A 13 -1.98 -9.88 7.97
C ALA A 13 -2.02 -8.83 6.85
N VAL A 14 -2.36 -9.24 5.63
CA VAL A 14 -2.26 -8.39 4.45
C VAL A 14 -3.52 -8.50 3.59
N ALA A 15 -4.02 -7.37 3.10
CA ALA A 15 -5.03 -7.33 2.07
C ALA A 15 -4.70 -6.24 1.05
N GLY A 16 -5.02 -6.50 -0.22
CA GLY A 16 -4.91 -5.53 -1.30
C GLY A 16 -6.25 -5.35 -2.00
N ARG A 17 -6.51 -4.14 -2.48
CA ARG A 17 -7.69 -3.80 -3.26
C ARG A 17 -7.32 -2.87 -4.40
N TYR A 18 -7.95 -3.06 -5.53
CA TYR A 18 -7.88 -2.17 -6.68
C TYR A 18 -9.29 -1.74 -7.06
N ILE A 19 -9.52 -0.45 -7.17
CA ILE A 19 -10.80 0.15 -7.51
C ILE A 19 -10.59 0.92 -8.81
N SER A 20 -11.24 0.47 -9.90
CA SER A 20 -11.10 1.13 -11.19
C SER A 20 -12.09 2.28 -11.32
N ALA A 21 -11.63 3.41 -11.82
CA ALA A 21 -12.46 4.56 -12.15
C ALA A 21 -13.33 4.32 -13.39
N SER A 22 -12.92 3.42 -14.28
CA SER A 22 -13.60 3.16 -15.54
C SER A 22 -14.10 1.73 -15.64
N ALA A 23 -15.37 1.55 -16.05
CA ALA A 23 -15.93 0.26 -16.43
C ALA A 23 -15.47 -0.20 -17.82
N ALA A 24 -14.82 0.67 -18.62
CA ALA A 24 -14.34 0.41 -19.97
C ALA A 24 -12.82 0.48 -20.00
N ALA A 25 -12.19 -0.57 -20.44
CA ALA A 25 -10.83 -0.76 -21.04
C ALA A 25 -9.63 0.16 -20.70
N ASP A 26 -9.78 1.27 -20.01
CA ASP A 26 -8.67 2.10 -19.55
C ASP A 26 -8.14 1.57 -18.22
N ILE A 27 -7.21 0.62 -18.32
CA ILE A 27 -6.51 0.06 -17.15
C ILE A 27 -5.50 1.11 -16.70
N GLY A 28 -5.54 1.47 -15.42
CA GLY A 28 -4.64 2.46 -14.83
C GLY A 28 -3.21 1.98 -14.61
N GLY A 29 -2.36 2.93 -14.24
CA GLY A 29 -0.95 2.72 -13.93
C GLY A 29 -0.65 2.22 -12.52
N ASP A 30 -1.64 2.13 -11.68
CA ASP A 30 -1.49 1.73 -10.27
C ASP A 30 -0.93 0.31 -10.13
N LEU A 31 0.00 0.15 -9.23
CA LEU A 31 0.66 -1.12 -8.97
C LEU A 31 0.89 -1.37 -7.47
N TYR A 32 0.81 -2.62 -7.07
CA TYR A 32 1.30 -3.09 -5.77
C TYR A 32 1.73 -4.56 -5.84
N GLU A 33 2.64 -4.93 -4.96
CA GLU A 33 3.07 -6.32 -4.74
C GLU A 33 3.56 -6.47 -3.30
N ALA A 34 3.32 -7.64 -2.70
CA ALA A 34 3.86 -8.00 -1.40
C ALA A 34 4.54 -9.36 -1.47
N LEU A 35 5.75 -9.46 -0.91
CA LEU A 35 6.62 -10.61 -1.01
C LEU A 35 7.20 -10.95 0.37
N ASP A 36 7.22 -12.23 0.71
CA ASP A 36 8.00 -12.75 1.83
C ASP A 36 9.41 -13.08 1.33
N THR A 37 10.42 -12.39 1.86
CA THR A 37 11.79 -12.48 1.37
C THR A 37 12.75 -12.85 2.50
N PRO A 38 14.00 -13.26 2.21
CA PRO A 38 15.01 -13.52 3.25
C PRO A 38 15.34 -12.31 4.13
N TYR A 39 14.92 -11.12 3.70
CA TYR A 39 15.15 -9.85 4.42
C TYR A 39 13.93 -9.38 5.23
N GLY A 40 12.82 -10.09 5.17
CA GLY A 40 11.54 -9.75 5.76
C GLY A 40 10.44 -9.57 4.71
N VAL A 41 9.25 -9.20 5.16
CA VAL A 41 8.13 -8.92 4.26
C VAL A 41 8.36 -7.58 3.57
N ARG A 42 8.32 -7.59 2.25
CA ARG A 42 8.56 -6.42 1.40
C ARG A 42 7.35 -6.11 0.55
N ILE A 43 6.98 -4.85 0.53
CA ILE A 43 5.83 -4.36 -0.21
C ILE A 43 6.26 -3.19 -1.08
N ILE A 44 5.75 -3.13 -2.29
CA ILE A 44 5.77 -1.95 -3.15
C ILE A 44 4.33 -1.54 -3.44
N ILE A 45 4.09 -0.25 -3.45
CA ILE A 45 2.92 0.39 -4.06
C ILE A 45 3.42 1.55 -4.91
N GLY A 46 2.75 1.84 -6.00
CA GLY A 46 3.15 2.94 -6.88
C GLY A 46 2.06 3.26 -7.89
N ASP A 47 2.26 4.37 -8.57
CA ASP A 47 1.45 4.82 -9.68
C ASP A 47 2.33 5.31 -10.82
N VAL A 48 1.99 4.88 -12.03
CA VAL A 48 2.64 5.27 -13.29
C VAL A 48 1.92 6.48 -13.85
N ARG A 49 2.66 7.56 -14.12
CA ARG A 49 2.09 8.71 -14.81
C ARG A 49 1.42 8.30 -16.13
N GLY A 50 0.15 8.68 -16.30
CA GLY A 50 -0.62 8.42 -17.50
C GLY A 50 -1.55 7.21 -17.39
N LYS A 51 -2.28 6.92 -18.45
CA LYS A 51 -3.30 5.86 -18.51
C LYS A 51 -3.13 5.02 -19.78
N GLY A 52 -3.77 3.86 -19.79
CA GLY A 52 -3.79 2.98 -20.95
C GLY A 52 -2.61 2.00 -21.02
N LEU A 53 -2.36 1.47 -22.22
CA LEU A 53 -1.43 0.35 -22.41
C LEU A 53 0.02 0.65 -22.05
N ASP A 54 0.48 1.88 -22.24
CA ASP A 54 1.86 2.24 -21.91
C ASP A 54 2.07 2.30 -20.39
N ALA A 55 1.10 2.84 -19.65
CA ALA A 55 1.13 2.81 -18.19
C ALA A 55 1.12 1.37 -17.64
N VAL A 56 0.26 0.50 -18.17
CA VAL A 56 0.21 -0.94 -17.81
C VAL A 56 1.53 -1.64 -18.13
N ARG A 57 2.13 -1.32 -19.28
CA ARG A 57 3.43 -1.90 -19.67
C ARG A 57 4.51 -1.49 -18.67
N LEU A 58 4.56 -0.21 -18.30
CA LEU A 58 5.56 0.30 -17.36
C LEU A 58 5.34 -0.27 -15.96
N ALA A 59 4.10 -0.33 -15.46
CA ALA A 59 3.75 -1.01 -14.21
C ALA A 59 4.22 -2.48 -14.22
N SER A 60 4.05 -3.18 -15.33
CA SER A 60 4.50 -4.58 -15.48
C SER A 60 6.02 -4.72 -15.42
N ILE A 61 6.76 -3.76 -15.98
CA ILE A 61 8.24 -3.70 -15.93
C ILE A 61 8.70 -3.47 -14.49
N VAL A 62 8.07 -2.52 -13.78
CA VAL A 62 8.39 -2.24 -12.37
C VAL A 62 8.14 -3.47 -11.51
N LEU A 63 6.96 -4.08 -11.60
CA LEU A 63 6.62 -5.29 -10.83
C LEU A 63 7.51 -6.48 -11.17
N GLY A 64 7.82 -6.69 -12.45
CA GLY A 64 8.73 -7.74 -12.89
C GLY A 64 10.15 -7.55 -12.33
N SER A 65 10.67 -6.32 -12.37
CA SER A 65 11.96 -5.98 -11.78
C SER A 65 11.93 -6.13 -10.26
N TYR A 66 10.88 -5.63 -9.60
CA TYR A 66 10.72 -5.72 -8.15
C TYR A 66 10.75 -7.16 -7.64
N ARG A 67 10.01 -8.07 -8.28
CA ARG A 67 9.98 -9.50 -7.94
C ARG A 67 11.35 -10.16 -7.95
N HIS A 68 12.24 -9.69 -8.81
CA HIS A 68 13.62 -10.17 -8.86
C HIS A 68 14.49 -9.50 -7.79
N VAL A 69 14.58 -8.17 -7.80
CA VAL A 69 15.52 -7.44 -6.94
C VAL A 69 15.16 -7.48 -5.46
N ALA A 70 13.87 -7.70 -5.11
CA ALA A 70 13.43 -7.81 -3.72
C ALA A 70 14.04 -9.01 -2.99
N PHE A 71 14.44 -10.07 -3.69
CA PHE A 71 15.14 -11.23 -3.12
C PHE A 71 16.67 -11.09 -3.15
N GLU A 72 17.20 -10.22 -4.00
CA GLU A 72 18.64 -10.09 -4.23
C GLU A 72 19.28 -8.96 -3.40
N ARG A 73 18.54 -7.89 -3.14
CA ARG A 73 19.05 -6.70 -2.48
C ARG A 73 18.70 -6.67 -1.00
N ALA A 74 19.71 -6.53 -0.13
CA ALA A 74 19.51 -6.41 1.31
C ALA A 74 18.92 -5.02 1.71
N ASP A 75 19.21 -3.96 0.97
CA ASP A 75 18.83 -2.57 1.27
C ASP A 75 17.74 -2.10 0.30
N LEU A 76 16.63 -1.54 0.83
CA LEU A 76 15.55 -0.97 0.03
C LEU A 76 16.02 0.14 -0.92
N ARG A 77 17.05 0.92 -0.56
CA ARG A 77 17.62 1.95 -1.45
C ARG A 77 18.29 1.34 -2.68
N ALA A 78 18.89 0.17 -2.52
CA ALA A 78 19.45 -0.56 -3.67
C ALA A 78 18.34 -1.07 -4.60
N ILE A 79 17.19 -1.50 -4.05
CA ILE A 79 16.01 -1.84 -4.83
C ILE A 79 15.51 -0.62 -5.60
N VAL A 80 15.38 0.54 -4.95
CA VAL A 80 14.98 1.81 -5.60
C VAL A 80 15.90 2.12 -6.77
N ALA A 81 17.23 2.02 -6.59
CA ALA A 81 18.18 2.29 -7.66
C ALA A 81 18.06 1.29 -8.83
N ASP A 82 17.76 0.02 -8.57
CA ASP A 82 17.52 -0.98 -9.61
C ASP A 82 16.21 -0.71 -10.37
N LEU A 83 15.14 -0.35 -9.66
CA LEU A 83 13.84 0.01 -10.25
C LEU A 83 13.94 1.30 -11.07
N ASP A 84 14.61 2.33 -10.54
CA ASP A 84 14.85 3.59 -11.26
C ASP A 84 15.55 3.33 -12.61
N ARG A 85 16.59 2.50 -12.61
CA ARG A 85 17.27 2.11 -13.86
C ARG A 85 16.35 1.31 -14.80
N ALA A 86 15.45 0.48 -14.28
CA ALA A 86 14.50 -0.25 -15.11
C ALA A 86 13.47 0.70 -15.76
N VAL A 87 12.95 1.67 -15.00
CA VAL A 87 12.07 2.73 -15.50
C VAL A 87 12.79 3.55 -16.57
N ALA A 88 13.95 4.13 -16.25
CA ALA A 88 14.71 4.99 -17.16
C ALA A 88 15.05 4.33 -18.51
N ARG A 89 15.17 3.00 -18.56
CA ARG A 89 15.40 2.27 -19.83
C ARG A 89 14.15 2.03 -20.66
N SER A 90 12.99 2.23 -20.08
CA SER A 90 11.71 1.76 -20.64
C SER A 90 10.77 2.87 -21.07
N VAL A 91 11.13 4.11 -20.77
CA VAL A 91 10.26 5.31 -20.87
C VAL A 91 10.92 6.42 -21.65
N GLY A 92 10.08 7.37 -22.14
CA GLY A 92 10.53 8.66 -22.64
C GLY A 92 10.84 9.64 -21.49
N ASP A 93 11.29 10.83 -21.85
CA ASP A 93 11.78 11.85 -20.92
C ASP A 93 10.72 12.37 -19.91
N GLU A 94 9.44 12.11 -20.16
CA GLU A 94 8.33 12.62 -19.33
C GLU A 94 7.63 11.54 -18.49
N ASP A 95 7.98 10.27 -18.66
CA ASP A 95 7.36 9.18 -17.93
C ASP A 95 8.08 8.94 -16.60
N PHE A 96 7.32 8.70 -15.55
CA PHE A 96 7.84 8.37 -14.23
C PHE A 96 6.87 7.51 -13.44
N VAL A 97 7.35 6.95 -12.34
CA VAL A 97 6.54 6.14 -11.42
C VAL A 97 6.73 6.65 -10.01
N THR A 98 5.65 7.11 -9.37
CA THR A 98 5.69 7.31 -7.91
C THR A 98 5.71 5.96 -7.22
N ALA A 99 6.50 5.79 -6.16
CA ALA A 99 6.55 4.52 -5.45
C ALA A 99 6.88 4.69 -3.97
N ALA A 100 6.25 3.86 -3.13
CA ALA A 100 6.66 3.62 -1.76
C ALA A 100 7.04 2.15 -1.60
N LEU A 101 8.25 1.91 -1.09
CA LEU A 101 8.75 0.59 -0.74
C LEU A 101 8.76 0.45 0.77
N VAL A 102 8.24 -0.68 1.26
CA VAL A 102 8.12 -0.97 2.68
C VAL A 102 8.79 -2.31 2.97
N GLU A 103 9.55 -2.39 4.07
CA GLU A 103 10.09 -3.65 4.62
C GLU A 103 9.67 -3.76 6.08
N GLU A 104 9.05 -4.87 6.45
CA GLU A 104 8.85 -5.26 7.83
C GLU A 104 9.83 -6.38 8.18
N ARG A 105 10.60 -6.17 9.25
CA ARG A 105 11.53 -7.18 9.78
C ARG A 105 11.57 -7.12 11.30
N GLY A 106 11.03 -8.13 11.95
CA GLY A 106 11.08 -8.26 13.42
C GLY A 106 10.45 -7.09 14.17
N GLY A 107 9.34 -6.56 13.69
CA GLY A 107 8.63 -5.42 14.26
C GLY A 107 9.26 -4.06 13.90
N THR A 108 10.26 -4.04 13.02
CA THR A 108 10.82 -2.80 12.49
C THR A 108 10.30 -2.58 11.08
N LEU A 109 9.64 -1.46 10.87
CA LEU A 109 9.14 -1.00 9.57
C LEU A 109 10.14 -0.02 8.97
N THR A 110 10.63 -0.29 7.79
CA THR A 110 11.47 0.64 7.02
C THR A 110 10.71 1.05 5.76
N ILE A 111 10.62 2.35 5.51
CA ILE A 111 9.90 2.92 4.36
C ILE A 111 10.86 3.77 3.54
N VAL A 112 10.88 3.55 2.22
CA VAL A 112 11.56 4.40 1.24
C VAL A 112 10.51 4.93 0.28
N ASN A 113 10.35 6.26 0.25
CA ASN A 113 9.32 6.94 -0.54
C ASN A 113 9.95 7.75 -1.68
N CYS A 114 9.47 7.53 -2.89
CA CYS A 114 9.88 8.18 -4.13
C CYS A 114 8.69 8.92 -4.75
N GLY A 115 8.33 10.06 -4.17
CA GLY A 115 7.25 10.93 -4.65
C GLY A 115 5.83 10.38 -4.49
N HIS A 116 5.61 9.36 -3.67
CA HIS A 116 4.33 8.69 -3.46
C HIS A 116 3.63 9.24 -2.20
N PRO A 117 2.29 9.13 -2.08
CA PRO A 117 1.58 9.47 -0.84
C PRO A 117 2.18 8.79 0.38
N ALA A 118 2.25 9.51 1.50
CA ALA A 118 2.77 8.97 2.74
C ALA A 118 1.83 7.90 3.31
N PRO A 119 2.33 6.71 3.70
CA PRO A 119 1.50 5.69 4.35
C PRO A 119 0.89 6.21 5.65
N LEU A 120 -0.30 5.72 6.00
CA LEU A 120 -0.98 6.04 7.25
C LEU A 120 -0.83 4.90 8.25
N LEU A 121 -0.20 5.18 9.39
CA LEU A 121 -0.13 4.27 10.52
C LEU A 121 -1.34 4.49 11.43
N LEU A 122 -2.10 3.44 11.66
CA LEU A 122 -3.21 3.40 12.59
C LEU A 122 -2.75 2.73 13.89
N ARG A 123 -2.62 3.51 14.95
CA ARG A 123 -2.13 3.06 16.27
C ARG A 123 -3.00 3.61 17.39
N ARG A 124 -3.61 2.76 18.20
CA ARG A 124 -4.34 3.13 19.42
C ARG A 124 -5.37 4.25 19.23
N GLY A 125 -6.15 4.19 18.17
CA GLY A 125 -7.17 5.21 17.88
C GLY A 125 -6.67 6.43 17.11
N GLN A 126 -5.37 6.52 16.85
CA GLN A 126 -4.74 7.62 16.12
C GLN A 126 -4.39 7.21 14.69
N VAL A 127 -4.39 8.18 13.80
CA VAL A 127 -3.92 8.05 12.41
C VAL A 127 -2.72 8.98 12.24
N ILE A 128 -1.58 8.42 11.86
CA ILE A 128 -0.29 9.10 11.78
C ILE A 128 0.25 8.96 10.36
N ALA A 129 0.44 10.07 9.66
CA ALA A 129 1.13 10.03 8.36
C ALA A 129 2.62 9.75 8.56
N LEU A 130 3.14 8.75 7.85
CA LEU A 130 4.55 8.39 7.90
C LEU A 130 5.33 9.11 6.79
N ASP A 131 5.41 10.45 6.90
CA ASP A 131 6.14 11.28 5.94
C ASP A 131 7.61 10.88 5.83
N PRO A 132 8.21 10.91 4.62
CA PRO A 132 9.64 10.66 4.48
C PRO A 132 10.46 11.76 5.19
N PRO A 133 11.66 11.44 5.71
CA PRO A 133 12.53 12.43 6.37
C PRO A 133 12.94 13.59 5.45
N ALA A 134 12.92 13.37 4.14
CA ALA A 134 13.11 14.37 3.11
C ALA A 134 12.39 13.92 1.83
N PRO A 135 11.80 14.82 1.04
CA PRO A 135 11.21 14.50 -0.26
C PRO A 135 12.25 13.90 -1.21
N ALA A 136 11.83 12.96 -2.02
CA ALA A 136 12.62 12.42 -3.13
C ALA A 136 11.76 12.40 -4.40
N PRO A 137 12.35 12.60 -5.59
CA PRO A 137 11.62 12.51 -6.83
C PRO A 137 11.13 11.08 -7.11
N PRO A 138 10.16 10.90 -8.03
CA PRO A 138 9.73 9.60 -8.50
C PRO A 138 10.85 8.76 -9.14
N LEU A 139 10.61 7.47 -9.33
CA LEU A 139 11.43 6.59 -10.16
C LEU A 139 11.42 7.09 -11.61
N GLY A 140 12.57 7.07 -12.25
CA GLY A 140 12.86 7.69 -13.55
C GLY A 140 13.64 8.99 -13.43
N PHE A 141 13.66 9.61 -12.24
CA PHE A 141 14.35 10.88 -11.97
C PHE A 141 15.48 10.76 -10.94
N MET A 142 16.12 9.59 -10.86
CA MET A 142 17.26 9.31 -9.99
C MET A 142 17.02 9.66 -8.52
N PRO A 143 16.02 9.07 -7.86
CA PRO A 143 15.67 9.40 -6.47
C PRO A 143 16.80 9.05 -5.50
N VAL A 144 17.14 10.00 -4.62
CA VAL A 144 18.01 9.78 -3.47
C VAL A 144 17.15 9.80 -2.20
N ALA A 145 16.33 8.77 -2.05
CA ALA A 145 15.37 8.68 -0.96
C ALA A 145 16.03 8.26 0.36
N ARG A 146 15.63 8.93 1.45
CA ARG A 146 16.06 8.61 2.81
C ARG A 146 15.04 7.69 3.48
N PRO A 147 15.46 6.56 4.07
CA PRO A 147 14.55 5.68 4.78
C PRO A 147 13.94 6.38 6.01
N ARG A 148 12.64 6.18 6.21
CA ARG A 148 11.96 6.36 7.49
C ARG A 148 11.94 5.01 8.19
N VAL A 149 12.24 5.00 9.48
CA VAL A 149 12.19 3.79 10.32
C VAL A 149 11.16 4.03 11.42
N GLU A 150 10.26 3.06 11.59
CA GLU A 150 9.22 3.06 12.62
C GLU A 150 9.26 1.72 13.37
N ARG A 151 8.99 1.72 14.68
CA ARG A 151 8.83 0.50 15.46
C ARG A 151 7.35 0.15 15.54
N LEU A 152 6.97 -1.02 15.07
CA LEU A 152 5.60 -1.50 15.12
C LEU A 152 5.27 -2.08 16.50
N GLU A 153 4.02 -1.87 16.92
CA GLU A 153 3.39 -2.50 18.06
C GLU A 153 2.35 -3.52 17.57
N PRO A 154 2.14 -4.65 18.27
CA PRO A 154 1.09 -5.60 17.90
C PRO A 154 -0.28 -4.91 17.78
N GLY A 155 -0.98 -5.15 16.66
CA GLY A 155 -2.24 -4.50 16.31
C GLY A 155 -2.11 -3.18 15.57
N ASP A 156 -0.90 -2.69 15.32
CA ASP A 156 -0.70 -1.57 14.40
C ASP A 156 -1.15 -1.94 13.00
N ARG A 157 -1.84 -1.02 12.34
CA ARG A 157 -2.21 -1.15 10.93
C ARG A 157 -1.53 -0.10 10.08
N LEU A 158 -1.14 -0.46 8.87
CA LEU A 158 -0.55 0.45 7.91
C LEU A 158 -1.37 0.43 6.62
N LEU A 159 -1.91 1.59 6.24
CA LEU A 159 -2.55 1.80 4.95
C LEU A 159 -1.54 2.42 3.98
N LEU A 160 -1.32 1.72 2.87
CA LEU A 160 -0.65 2.22 1.67
C LEU A 160 -1.72 2.48 0.61
N PHE A 161 -1.61 3.58 -0.13
CA PHE A 161 -2.63 3.97 -1.11
C PHE A 161 -2.04 4.87 -2.19
N THR A 162 -2.61 4.82 -3.39
CA THR A 162 -2.29 5.73 -4.49
C THR A 162 -3.05 7.05 -4.36
N ASP A 163 -2.62 8.06 -5.09
CA ASP A 163 -3.16 9.43 -5.01
C ASP A 163 -4.65 9.52 -5.35
N GLY A 164 -5.19 8.60 -6.18
CA GLY A 164 -6.62 8.52 -6.45
C GLY A 164 -7.52 8.46 -5.19
N LEU A 165 -7.02 7.90 -4.07
CA LEU A 165 -7.75 7.99 -2.79
C LEU A 165 -7.73 9.42 -2.22
N GLY A 166 -6.59 10.09 -2.28
CA GLY A 166 -6.42 11.46 -1.78
C GLY A 166 -7.12 12.49 -2.66
N GLU A 167 -7.26 12.21 -3.95
CA GLU A 167 -7.88 13.09 -4.95
C GLU A 167 -9.39 12.85 -5.13
N ALA A 168 -9.90 11.74 -4.57
CA ALA A 168 -11.32 11.44 -4.60
C ALA A 168 -12.15 12.58 -3.98
N ARG A 169 -13.05 13.20 -4.75
CA ARG A 169 -13.79 14.37 -4.32
C ARG A 169 -15.28 14.30 -4.71
N ARG A 170 -16.06 15.04 -3.94
CA ARG A 170 -17.47 15.32 -4.20
C ARG A 170 -17.72 16.81 -4.03
N ASP A 171 -18.28 17.45 -5.05
CA ASP A 171 -18.60 18.90 -5.02
C ASP A 171 -17.39 19.77 -4.64
N GLY A 172 -16.17 19.36 -5.00
CA GLY A 172 -14.91 20.03 -4.67
C GLY A 172 -14.31 19.67 -3.32
N GLU A 173 -14.99 18.90 -2.47
CA GLU A 173 -14.48 18.43 -1.18
C GLU A 173 -13.80 17.07 -1.32
N PHE A 174 -12.56 16.96 -0.83
CA PHE A 174 -11.82 15.70 -0.82
C PHE A 174 -12.38 14.70 0.19
N PHE A 175 -12.24 13.41 -0.13
CA PHE A 175 -12.57 12.36 0.83
C PHE A 175 -11.68 12.49 2.07
N PRO A 176 -12.25 12.64 3.28
CA PRO A 176 -11.46 12.88 4.50
C PRO A 176 -10.83 11.58 5.01
N THR A 177 -9.83 11.08 4.29
CA THR A 177 -9.19 9.78 4.54
C THR A 177 -8.67 9.66 5.96
N ALA A 178 -7.87 10.63 6.43
CA ALA A 178 -7.26 10.58 7.76
C ALA A 178 -8.32 10.55 8.88
N ASP A 179 -9.37 11.37 8.77
CA ASP A 179 -10.43 11.47 9.78
C ASP A 179 -11.29 10.20 9.86
N ARG A 180 -11.42 9.48 8.74
CA ARG A 180 -12.26 8.28 8.64
C ARG A 180 -11.46 6.99 8.80
N ALA A 181 -10.14 7.00 8.58
CA ALA A 181 -9.31 5.81 8.50
C ALA A 181 -9.45 4.92 9.74
N TRP A 182 -9.36 5.46 10.95
CA TRP A 182 -9.49 4.64 12.16
C TRP A 182 -10.84 3.90 12.24
N ARG A 183 -11.94 4.61 11.97
CA ARG A 183 -13.29 4.03 12.03
C ARG A 183 -13.49 2.95 10.98
N LEU A 184 -12.94 3.13 9.78
CA LEU A 184 -13.15 2.21 8.66
C LEU A 184 -12.17 1.04 8.68
N LEU A 185 -10.92 1.29 9.09
CA LEU A 185 -9.82 0.35 8.95
C LEU A 185 -9.33 -0.24 10.28
N GLY A 186 -9.72 0.34 11.41
CA GLY A 186 -9.20 -0.02 12.74
C GLY A 186 -9.83 -1.27 13.36
N HIS A 187 -10.83 -1.90 12.72
CA HIS A 187 -11.60 -3.00 13.28
C HIS A 187 -11.77 -4.15 12.26
N GLY A 188 -12.10 -5.35 12.77
CA GLY A 188 -12.27 -6.53 11.94
C GLY A 188 -10.96 -7.00 11.27
N THR A 189 -11.04 -7.80 10.24
CA THR A 189 -9.87 -8.20 9.44
C THR A 189 -9.39 -7.06 8.56
N VAL A 190 -8.16 -7.13 8.06
CA VAL A 190 -7.64 -6.15 7.08
C VAL A 190 -8.49 -6.13 5.79
N GLY A 191 -9.05 -7.29 5.40
CA GLY A 191 -9.97 -7.39 4.27
C GLY A 191 -11.29 -6.65 4.50
N ASP A 192 -11.89 -6.82 5.70
CA ASP A 192 -13.13 -6.10 6.10
C ASP A 192 -12.90 -4.59 6.14
N GLY A 193 -11.73 -4.17 6.65
CA GLY A 193 -11.34 -2.76 6.67
C GLY A 193 -11.29 -2.16 5.27
N LEU A 194 -10.62 -2.81 4.32
CA LEU A 194 -10.58 -2.32 2.94
C LEU A 194 -11.95 -2.31 2.27
N ALA A 195 -12.80 -3.31 2.52
CA ALA A 195 -14.16 -3.34 2.00
C ALA A 195 -15.02 -2.17 2.55
N SER A 196 -14.84 -1.85 3.84
CA SER A 196 -15.50 -0.71 4.49
C SER A 196 -15.03 0.62 3.90
N LEU A 197 -13.72 0.77 3.65
CA LEU A 197 -13.16 1.97 3.00
C LEU A 197 -13.68 2.13 1.58
N GLU A 198 -13.67 1.06 0.78
CA GLU A 198 -14.18 1.06 -0.60
C GLU A 198 -15.66 1.48 -0.63
N THR A 199 -16.51 0.89 0.21
CA THR A 199 -17.92 1.24 0.30
C THR A 199 -18.10 2.72 0.65
N ALA A 200 -17.40 3.20 1.69
CA ALA A 200 -17.50 4.60 2.11
C ALA A 200 -16.99 5.60 1.05
N LEU A 201 -16.01 5.20 0.26
CA LEU A 201 -15.46 6.00 -0.83
C LEU A 201 -16.42 6.07 -2.00
N VAL A 202 -16.94 4.92 -2.47
CA VAL A 202 -17.93 4.85 -3.58
C VAL A 202 -19.20 5.63 -3.23
N ASP A 203 -19.68 5.51 -2.00
CA ASP A 203 -20.82 6.30 -1.51
C ASP A 203 -20.51 7.81 -1.49
N TRP A 204 -19.27 8.18 -1.13
CA TRP A 204 -18.84 9.58 -1.10
C TRP A 204 -18.84 10.22 -2.48
N VAL A 205 -18.23 9.57 -3.46
CA VAL A 205 -18.09 10.09 -4.83
C VAL A 205 -19.32 9.82 -5.70
N HIS A 206 -20.42 9.27 -5.13
CA HIS A 206 -21.63 8.85 -5.87
C HIS A 206 -21.32 7.92 -7.06
N GLY A 207 -20.30 7.05 -6.90
CA GLY A 207 -19.87 6.10 -7.92
C GLY A 207 -19.05 6.71 -9.08
N GLN A 208 -18.65 7.98 -8.98
CA GLN A 208 -17.85 8.65 -10.01
C GLN A 208 -16.42 8.88 -9.49
N LEU A 209 -15.54 7.91 -9.72
CA LEU A 209 -14.10 8.07 -9.48
C LEU A 209 -13.44 8.74 -10.69
N GLU A 210 -12.53 9.68 -10.44
CA GLU A 210 -11.76 10.36 -11.47
C GLU A 210 -10.48 9.61 -11.83
N ASP A 211 -9.94 8.82 -10.87
CA ASP A 211 -8.76 8.00 -11.06
C ASP A 211 -8.88 6.63 -10.39
N ASP A 212 -8.05 5.69 -10.86
CA ASP A 212 -7.93 4.36 -10.26
C ASP A 212 -7.32 4.46 -8.85
N ILE A 213 -7.61 3.49 -8.01
CA ILE A 213 -7.12 3.48 -6.63
C ILE A 213 -6.58 2.11 -6.28
N ALA A 214 -5.31 2.05 -5.91
CA ALA A 214 -4.71 0.90 -5.28
C ALA A 214 -4.62 1.10 -3.77
N LEU A 215 -4.98 0.07 -3.02
CA LEU A 215 -4.96 0.06 -1.55
C LEU A 215 -4.26 -1.20 -1.07
N VAL A 216 -3.38 -1.07 -0.09
CA VAL A 216 -2.83 -2.20 0.67
C VAL A 216 -2.95 -1.90 2.15
N LEU A 217 -3.62 -2.77 2.90
CA LEU A 217 -3.73 -2.68 4.35
C LEU A 217 -2.98 -3.84 5.00
N LEU A 218 -2.13 -3.50 5.95
CA LEU A 218 -1.35 -4.43 6.75
C LEU A 218 -1.78 -4.35 8.21
N GLU A 219 -1.68 -5.47 8.96
CA GLU A 219 -1.75 -5.48 10.42
C GLU A 219 -0.57 -6.28 10.97
N TYR A 220 0.15 -5.71 11.91
CA TYR A 220 1.26 -6.38 12.58
C TYR A 220 0.77 -7.23 13.74
N GLY A 221 0.94 -8.54 13.65
CA GLY A 221 0.52 -9.52 14.67
C GLY A 221 1.47 -9.68 15.85
N GLY A 222 2.62 -8.99 15.84
CA GLY A 222 3.66 -9.18 16.87
C GLY A 222 4.75 -10.18 16.44
N PRO A 223 5.80 -10.35 17.28
CA PRO A 223 6.94 -11.19 16.95
C PRO A 223 6.60 -12.68 16.77
N ASP A 224 5.54 -13.15 17.41
CA ASP A 224 5.12 -14.57 17.38
C ASP A 224 4.07 -14.85 16.28
N GLY A 225 3.76 -13.89 15.42
CA GLY A 225 2.85 -14.08 14.30
C GLY A 225 1.37 -14.31 14.67
N SER A 226 1.01 -14.12 15.93
CA SER A 226 -0.37 -14.22 16.40
C SER A 226 -1.15 -12.96 16.06
N ALA A 227 -1.47 -12.77 14.77
CA ALA A 227 -2.58 -11.91 14.41
C ALA A 227 -3.83 -12.53 15.05
N ALA A 228 -4.55 -11.77 15.87
CA ALA A 228 -5.78 -12.23 16.48
C ALA A 228 -6.76 -12.61 15.36
N VAL A 229 -6.85 -13.89 15.06
CA VAL A 229 -7.98 -14.44 14.33
C VAL A 229 -9.17 -14.13 15.22
N GLY A 230 -10.01 -13.17 14.80
CA GLY A 230 -11.21 -12.79 15.54
C GLY A 230 -12.03 -14.02 15.86
N MET A 231 -11.96 -14.48 17.13
CA MET A 231 -12.86 -15.52 17.60
C MET A 231 -14.29 -14.98 17.55
N PRO A 232 -15.22 -15.70 16.95
CA PRO A 232 -16.63 -15.31 16.99
C PRO A 232 -17.10 -15.35 18.46
N SER A 233 -17.74 -14.28 18.90
CA SER A 233 -18.20 -14.00 20.26
C SER A 233 -19.40 -14.85 20.74
N TRP A 234 -19.54 -16.13 20.34
CA TRP A 234 -20.67 -16.98 20.68
C TRP A 234 -20.38 -18.13 21.70
N GLU A 235 -19.13 -18.27 22.18
CA GLU A 235 -18.78 -19.30 23.18
C GLU A 235 -18.66 -18.78 24.61
N VAL A 236 -19.56 -17.91 25.08
CA VAL A 236 -19.72 -17.63 26.50
C VAL A 236 -21.19 -17.82 26.88
N GLY A 237 -21.55 -19.06 27.14
CA GLY A 237 -22.90 -19.32 27.65
C GLY A 237 -23.31 -20.80 27.67
N ALA A 238 -22.63 -21.66 28.41
CA ALA A 238 -23.21 -22.90 28.94
C ALA A 238 -22.23 -23.66 29.86
N ALA A 239 -22.11 -23.20 31.09
CA ALA A 239 -21.72 -24.10 32.22
C ALA A 239 -22.19 -23.45 33.51
N GLY A 240 -23.37 -23.89 34.02
CA GLY A 240 -23.87 -23.43 35.30
C GLY A 240 -25.29 -23.90 35.57
N SER A 241 -25.46 -25.20 35.89
CA SER A 241 -26.46 -25.72 36.85
C SER A 241 -26.14 -27.14 37.18
#